data_97008284141d1f42052e3d2501d4eeb2
#
_entry.id   97008284141d1f42052e3d2501d4eeb2
#
_cell.length_a   1.000
_cell.length_b   1.000
_cell.length_c   1.000
_cell.angle_alpha   90.00
_cell.angle_beta   90.00
_cell.angle_gamma   90.00
#
_symmetry.space_group_name_H-M   'P 1'
#
loop_
_entity.id
_entity.type
_entity.pdbx_description
1 polymer ?
#
loop_
_entity_poly.entity_id
_entity_poly.type
_entity_poly.pdbx_seq_one_letter_code
_entity_poly.pdbx_strand_id
1 'polypeptide(L)'
;AKDEFYGNLEMLNVNREKSVEMLKLALTKPRFDDEAIDRIKAQLQAGLVYAARDPDKVASKEWFALAFAGHTYARPASGTKDTIATINRDDLEAYRKRVFAKSNLKVVVVGDIDKAAVGKMLDDVFGALPAKAELTPVAKFTLADKGQQKVIEMQVPQSVAVFGMGAIARKDPDFMAAFILNHILGGGGFASKLMEEVREKRGLAYSVYSYLQPFRHAAIFAGGVATKNESISQSIDVIRGELKRMADQGPSVTDLDNAKKYLIGSYPLRFDTNAKIASQLLGILQEDLGIDYVDKRNALVGAVTLDDLKRVAK
;
A
#
# COMPACT_ATOMS: atom_id res chain seq x y z
N ALA A 1 -1.77 -6.78 -3.43
CA ALA A 1 -2.38 -6.01 -2.33
C ALA A 1 -3.19 -6.94 -1.43
N LYS A 2 -3.53 -6.51 -0.20
CA LYS A 2 -4.35 -7.34 0.71
C LYS A 2 -5.83 -7.36 0.30
N ASP A 3 -6.33 -6.26 -0.24
CA ASP A 3 -7.75 -6.05 -0.54
C ASP A 3 -8.10 -6.18 -2.02
N GLU A 4 -7.11 -6.26 -2.90
CA GLU A 4 -7.32 -6.07 -4.32
C GLU A 4 -6.47 -7.01 -5.16
N PHE A 5 -7.03 -7.44 -6.27
CA PHE A 5 -6.28 -8.00 -7.39
C PHE A 5 -6.10 -6.89 -8.43
N TYR A 6 -4.85 -6.60 -8.74
CA TYR A 6 -4.48 -5.51 -9.66
C TYR A 6 -3.88 -6.05 -10.93
N GLY A 7 -4.29 -5.51 -12.08
CA GLY A 7 -3.72 -5.77 -13.39
C GLY A 7 -3.39 -4.48 -14.12
N ASN A 8 -2.30 -4.46 -14.85
CA ASN A 8 -1.89 -3.37 -15.73
C ASN A 8 -1.60 -3.92 -17.12
N LEU A 9 -2.08 -3.22 -18.15
CA LEU A 9 -1.76 -3.49 -19.54
C LEU A 9 -1.31 -2.19 -20.19
N GLU A 10 -0.09 -2.18 -20.68
CA GLU A 10 0.49 -1.07 -21.44
C GLU A 10 0.88 -1.60 -22.84
N MET A 11 0.53 -0.85 -23.90
CA MET A 11 0.72 -1.29 -25.25
C MET A 11 0.82 -0.12 -26.23
N LEU A 12 1.45 -0.35 -27.35
CA LEU A 12 1.38 0.53 -28.51
C LEU A 12 0.08 0.28 -29.29
N ASN A 13 -0.49 1.35 -29.88
CA ASN A 13 -1.73 1.25 -30.66
C ASN A 13 -1.67 0.20 -31.78
N VAL A 14 -0.51 0.04 -32.41
CA VAL A 14 -0.29 -0.98 -33.46
C VAL A 14 -0.50 -2.41 -32.97
N ASN A 15 -0.34 -2.67 -31.68
CA ASN A 15 -0.50 -3.98 -31.05
C ASN A 15 -1.82 -4.11 -30.26
N ARG A 16 -2.69 -3.09 -30.28
CA ARG A 16 -3.87 -3.01 -29.43
C ARG A 16 -4.75 -4.25 -29.48
N GLU A 17 -5.15 -4.68 -30.68
CA GLU A 17 -6.05 -5.83 -30.84
C GLU A 17 -5.47 -7.10 -30.22
N LYS A 18 -4.22 -7.43 -30.53
CA LYS A 18 -3.54 -8.62 -29.97
C LYS A 18 -3.36 -8.54 -28.46
N SER A 19 -3.00 -7.38 -27.93
CA SER A 19 -2.81 -7.18 -26.50
C SER A 19 -4.13 -7.29 -25.73
N VAL A 20 -5.21 -6.75 -26.28
CA VAL A 20 -6.57 -6.84 -25.72
C VAL A 20 -7.06 -8.29 -25.75
N GLU A 21 -6.84 -9.02 -26.86
CA GLU A 21 -7.15 -10.44 -26.97
C GLU A 21 -6.41 -11.27 -25.91
N MET A 22 -5.12 -11.03 -25.72
CA MET A 22 -4.33 -11.70 -24.67
C MET A 22 -4.88 -11.44 -23.28
N LEU A 23 -5.25 -10.18 -22.96
CA LEU A 23 -5.89 -9.85 -21.69
C LEU A 23 -7.21 -10.60 -21.51
N LYS A 24 -8.06 -10.62 -22.55
CA LYS A 24 -9.32 -11.37 -22.56
C LYS A 24 -9.10 -12.86 -22.28
N LEU A 25 -8.16 -13.48 -22.98
CA LEU A 25 -7.81 -14.89 -22.78
C LEU A 25 -7.29 -15.16 -21.36
N ALA A 26 -6.40 -14.30 -20.85
CA ALA A 26 -5.87 -14.43 -19.50
C ALA A 26 -6.95 -14.36 -18.41
N LEU A 27 -7.99 -13.55 -18.62
CA LEU A 27 -9.09 -13.40 -17.66
C LEU A 27 -10.19 -14.48 -17.80
N THR A 28 -10.48 -14.91 -19.05
CA THR A 28 -11.65 -15.75 -19.33
C THR A 28 -11.31 -17.21 -19.55
N LYS A 29 -10.13 -17.50 -20.12
CA LYS A 29 -9.69 -18.84 -20.51
C LYS A 29 -8.22 -19.11 -20.17
N PRO A 30 -7.76 -18.81 -18.94
CA PRO A 30 -6.39 -19.16 -18.55
C PRO A 30 -6.22 -20.67 -18.63
N ARG A 31 -5.06 -21.12 -19.11
CA ARG A 31 -4.81 -22.54 -19.29
C ARG A 31 -4.55 -23.29 -18.00
N PHE A 32 -3.88 -22.61 -17.04
CA PHE A 32 -3.46 -23.20 -15.77
C PHE A 32 -2.81 -24.57 -15.94
N ASP A 33 -1.85 -24.69 -16.87
CA ASP A 33 -1.11 -25.92 -17.12
C ASP A 33 -0.36 -26.35 -15.86
N ASP A 34 -0.37 -27.63 -15.55
CA ASP A 34 0.20 -28.16 -14.32
C ASP A 34 1.70 -27.84 -14.20
N GLU A 35 2.46 -27.95 -15.31
CA GLU A 35 3.87 -27.56 -15.35
C GLU A 35 4.08 -26.08 -14.96
N ALA A 36 3.19 -25.18 -15.46
CA ALA A 36 3.25 -23.77 -15.14
C ALA A 36 2.90 -23.51 -13.65
N ILE A 37 1.90 -24.21 -13.13
CA ILE A 37 1.52 -24.15 -11.71
C ILE A 37 2.70 -24.61 -10.84
N ASP A 38 3.29 -25.77 -11.14
CA ASP A 38 4.41 -26.32 -10.35
C ASP A 38 5.63 -25.41 -10.39
N ARG A 39 5.95 -24.83 -11.55
CA ARG A 39 7.02 -23.84 -11.68
C ARG A 39 6.78 -22.61 -10.80
N ILE A 40 5.57 -22.05 -10.81
CA ILE A 40 5.24 -20.88 -9.98
C ILE A 40 5.24 -21.25 -8.50
N LYS A 41 4.72 -22.43 -8.11
CA LYS A 41 4.78 -22.93 -6.73
C LYS A 41 6.23 -23.03 -6.26
N ALA A 42 7.11 -23.60 -7.06
CA ALA A 42 8.53 -23.70 -6.73
C ALA A 42 9.19 -22.33 -6.56
N GLN A 43 8.88 -21.37 -7.44
CA GLN A 43 9.38 -19.99 -7.33
C GLN A 43 8.87 -19.30 -6.05
N LEU A 44 7.60 -19.44 -5.71
CA LEU A 44 7.02 -18.86 -4.49
C LEU A 44 7.63 -19.49 -3.25
N GLN A 45 7.82 -20.82 -3.21
CA GLN A 45 8.44 -21.52 -2.09
C GLN A 45 9.91 -21.10 -1.92
N ALA A 46 10.68 -20.98 -3.01
CA ALA A 46 12.02 -20.44 -2.97
C ALA A 46 12.04 -19.00 -2.42
N GLY A 47 11.10 -18.15 -2.88
CA GLY A 47 10.93 -16.79 -2.37
C GLY A 47 10.66 -16.74 -0.86
N LEU A 48 9.87 -17.68 -0.32
CA LEU A 48 9.64 -17.78 1.13
C LEU A 48 10.90 -18.15 1.91
N VAL A 49 11.77 -19.00 1.36
CA VAL A 49 13.07 -19.36 1.98
C VAL A 49 13.98 -18.12 2.06
N TYR A 50 14.06 -17.33 0.99
CA TYR A 50 14.81 -16.07 1.01
C TYR A 50 14.21 -15.07 1.98
N ALA A 51 12.89 -14.88 1.96
CA ALA A 51 12.19 -13.96 2.86
C ALA A 51 12.38 -14.32 4.34
N ALA A 52 12.54 -15.60 4.69
CA ALA A 52 12.80 -16.03 6.05
C ALA A 52 14.20 -15.66 6.58
N ARG A 53 15.12 -15.25 5.70
CA ARG A 53 16.46 -14.78 6.03
C ARG A 53 16.63 -13.26 5.93
N ASP A 54 15.61 -12.56 5.46
CA ASP A 54 15.58 -11.13 5.29
C ASP A 54 14.96 -10.48 6.53
N PRO A 55 15.70 -9.69 7.32
CA PRO A 55 15.21 -9.12 8.56
C PRO A 55 14.02 -8.17 8.34
N ASP A 56 13.96 -7.43 7.24
CA ASP A 56 12.83 -6.55 6.90
C ASP A 56 11.55 -7.35 6.65
N LYS A 57 11.66 -8.47 5.92
CA LYS A 57 10.53 -9.36 5.63
C LYS A 57 10.04 -10.06 6.89
N VAL A 58 10.96 -10.52 7.72
CA VAL A 58 10.63 -11.17 9.00
C VAL A 58 9.97 -10.17 9.95
N ALA A 59 10.56 -8.99 10.16
CA ALA A 59 10.00 -7.96 11.02
C ALA A 59 8.60 -7.51 10.56
N SER A 60 8.43 -7.23 9.26
CA SER A 60 7.13 -6.84 8.71
C SER A 60 6.08 -7.94 8.87
N LYS A 61 6.41 -9.19 8.58
CA LYS A 61 5.51 -10.34 8.74
C LYS A 61 5.03 -10.48 10.18
N GLU A 62 5.96 -10.44 11.12
CA GLU A 62 5.67 -10.60 12.54
C GLU A 62 4.90 -9.40 13.11
N TRP A 63 5.20 -8.19 12.63
CA TRP A 63 4.41 -7.01 12.98
C TRP A 63 2.95 -7.15 12.52
N PHE A 64 2.71 -7.56 11.26
CA PHE A 64 1.34 -7.79 10.78
C PHE A 64 0.62 -8.91 11.54
N ALA A 65 1.32 -9.99 11.87
CA ALA A 65 0.76 -11.08 12.66
C ALA A 65 0.35 -10.62 14.06
N LEU A 66 1.15 -9.76 14.68
CA LEU A 66 0.90 -9.20 16.00
C LEU A 66 -0.22 -8.15 15.97
N ALA A 67 -0.12 -7.17 15.06
CA ALA A 67 -1.04 -6.04 14.97
C ALA A 67 -2.46 -6.47 14.56
N PHE A 68 -2.57 -7.51 13.74
CA PHE A 68 -3.85 -8.01 13.20
C PHE A 68 -4.22 -9.39 13.72
N ALA A 69 -3.79 -9.74 14.94
CA ALA A 69 -4.09 -11.05 15.52
C ALA A 69 -5.60 -11.36 15.46
N GLY A 70 -5.95 -12.53 14.91
CA GLY A 70 -7.35 -12.93 14.71
C GLY A 70 -8.04 -12.38 13.46
N HIS A 71 -7.41 -11.46 12.72
CA HIS A 71 -7.97 -10.90 11.50
C HIS A 71 -7.24 -11.43 10.24
N THR A 72 -7.92 -11.40 9.10
CA THR A 72 -7.36 -11.88 7.81
C THR A 72 -6.10 -11.11 7.38
N TYR A 73 -5.92 -9.85 7.81
CA TYR A 73 -4.73 -9.08 7.51
C TYR A 73 -3.45 -9.59 8.19
N ALA A 74 -3.57 -10.42 9.23
CA ALA A 74 -2.43 -11.13 9.82
C ALA A 74 -1.81 -12.16 8.86
N ARG A 75 -2.60 -12.68 7.90
CA ARG A 75 -2.12 -13.70 6.96
C ARG A 75 -1.09 -13.11 6.00
N PRO A 76 0.04 -13.81 5.77
CA PRO A 76 1.00 -13.38 4.77
C PRO A 76 0.39 -13.44 3.36
N ALA A 77 0.50 -12.36 2.60
CA ALA A 77 -0.06 -12.30 1.25
C ALA A 77 0.55 -13.33 0.28
N SER A 78 1.79 -13.73 0.52
CA SER A 78 2.49 -14.76 -0.25
C SER A 78 2.13 -16.19 0.16
N GLY A 79 1.24 -16.37 1.13
CA GLY A 79 0.93 -17.69 1.69
C GLY A 79 2.04 -18.24 2.58
N THR A 80 1.97 -19.54 2.86
CA THR A 80 2.98 -20.33 3.58
C THR A 80 3.44 -21.48 2.71
N LYS A 81 4.53 -22.16 3.09
CA LYS A 81 5.01 -23.34 2.37
C LYS A 81 3.90 -24.39 2.23
N ASP A 82 3.13 -24.62 3.28
CA ASP A 82 2.07 -25.64 3.30
C ASP A 82 0.88 -25.21 2.42
N THR A 83 0.43 -23.96 2.54
CA THR A 83 -0.71 -23.47 1.73
C THR A 83 -0.38 -23.39 0.25
N ILE A 84 0.86 -23.03 -0.13
CA ILE A 84 1.29 -23.04 -1.53
C ILE A 84 1.32 -24.47 -2.08
N ALA A 85 1.80 -25.43 -1.27
CA ALA A 85 1.88 -26.81 -1.71
C ALA A 85 0.53 -27.43 -2.10
N THR A 86 -0.55 -27.03 -1.43
CA THR A 86 -1.91 -27.59 -1.67
C THR A 86 -2.64 -26.97 -2.85
N ILE A 87 -2.24 -25.79 -3.33
CA ILE A 87 -2.92 -25.11 -4.45
C ILE A 87 -2.83 -25.96 -5.73
N ASN A 88 -3.95 -26.13 -6.40
CA ASN A 88 -4.08 -26.85 -7.64
C ASN A 88 -4.87 -26.04 -8.69
N ARG A 89 -5.08 -26.61 -9.88
CA ARG A 89 -5.82 -25.99 -10.98
C ARG A 89 -7.25 -25.63 -10.58
N ASP A 90 -7.95 -26.51 -9.86
CA ASP A 90 -9.35 -26.31 -9.50
C ASP A 90 -9.50 -25.13 -8.53
N ASP A 91 -8.53 -24.95 -7.61
CA ASP A 91 -8.48 -23.80 -6.70
C ASP A 91 -8.34 -22.46 -7.48
N LEU A 92 -7.47 -22.44 -8.50
CA LEU A 92 -7.26 -21.25 -9.35
C LEU A 92 -8.52 -20.93 -10.17
N GLU A 93 -9.15 -21.92 -10.77
CA GLU A 93 -10.41 -21.77 -11.50
C GLU A 93 -11.56 -21.32 -10.59
N ALA A 94 -11.69 -21.92 -9.40
CA ALA A 94 -12.70 -21.56 -8.43
C ALA A 94 -12.49 -20.11 -7.96
N TYR A 95 -11.24 -19.73 -7.66
CA TYR A 95 -10.90 -18.35 -7.29
C TYR A 95 -11.27 -17.36 -8.39
N ARG A 96 -10.85 -17.63 -9.63
CA ARG A 96 -11.13 -16.79 -10.80
C ARG A 96 -12.64 -16.57 -10.98
N LYS A 97 -13.42 -17.63 -10.98
CA LYS A 97 -14.89 -17.57 -11.16
C LYS A 97 -15.59 -16.81 -10.04
N ARG A 98 -15.11 -16.97 -8.81
CA ARG A 98 -15.71 -16.35 -7.62
C ARG A 98 -15.34 -14.86 -7.48
N VAL A 99 -14.10 -14.50 -7.81
CA VAL A 99 -13.56 -13.17 -7.49
C VAL A 99 -13.63 -12.21 -8.66
N PHE A 100 -13.39 -12.68 -9.91
CA PHE A 100 -13.38 -11.81 -11.08
C PHE A 100 -14.80 -11.65 -11.62
N ALA A 101 -15.41 -10.51 -11.29
CA ALA A 101 -16.79 -10.22 -11.66
C ALA A 101 -16.97 -8.73 -12.00
N LYS A 102 -18.03 -8.41 -12.76
CA LYS A 102 -18.34 -7.03 -13.13
C LYS A 102 -18.67 -6.14 -11.94
N SER A 103 -19.28 -6.70 -10.88
CA SER A 103 -19.71 -5.92 -9.71
C SER A 103 -18.58 -5.33 -8.87
N ASN A 104 -17.37 -5.88 -8.93
CA ASN A 104 -16.20 -5.41 -8.18
C ASN A 104 -15.05 -4.98 -9.09
N LEU A 105 -15.31 -4.86 -10.41
CA LEU A 105 -14.33 -4.41 -11.39
C LEU A 105 -14.28 -2.88 -11.44
N LYS A 106 -13.09 -2.33 -11.38
CA LYS A 106 -12.80 -0.93 -11.66
C LYS A 106 -11.74 -0.86 -12.75
N VAL A 107 -12.01 -0.11 -13.80
CA VAL A 107 -11.13 0.00 -14.96
C VAL A 107 -10.87 1.46 -15.26
N VAL A 108 -9.63 1.77 -15.55
CA VAL A 108 -9.21 3.07 -16.06
C VAL A 108 -8.44 2.85 -17.35
N VAL A 109 -8.77 3.59 -18.37
CA VAL A 109 -8.10 3.57 -19.67
C VAL A 109 -7.59 4.97 -19.99
N VAL A 110 -6.32 5.08 -20.34
CA VAL A 110 -5.67 6.34 -20.70
C VAL A 110 -4.85 6.12 -21.96
N GLY A 111 -5.05 6.94 -22.97
CA GLY A 111 -4.30 6.85 -24.24
C GLY A 111 -5.07 7.41 -25.44
N ASP A 112 -4.54 7.18 -26.61
CA ASP A 112 -5.13 7.58 -27.88
C ASP A 112 -6.21 6.58 -28.30
N ILE A 113 -7.39 6.70 -27.68
CA ILE A 113 -8.58 5.87 -27.93
C ILE A 113 -9.84 6.64 -27.60
N ASP A 114 -10.84 6.63 -28.47
CA ASP A 114 -12.11 7.30 -28.25
C ASP A 114 -13.05 6.49 -27.32
N LYS A 115 -14.08 7.17 -26.82
CA LYS A 115 -15.05 6.58 -25.89
C LYS A 115 -15.79 5.37 -26.43
N ALA A 116 -16.14 5.38 -27.72
CA ALA A 116 -16.90 4.27 -28.34
C ALA A 116 -16.01 3.02 -28.47
N ALA A 117 -14.76 3.20 -28.88
CA ALA A 117 -13.78 2.14 -28.98
C ALA A 117 -13.43 1.56 -27.60
N VAL A 118 -13.32 2.42 -26.55
CA VAL A 118 -13.14 1.96 -25.15
C VAL A 118 -14.33 1.10 -24.73
N GLY A 119 -15.58 1.57 -24.95
CA GLY A 119 -16.77 0.81 -24.60
C GLY A 119 -16.77 -0.60 -25.21
N LYS A 120 -16.55 -0.68 -26.53
CA LYS A 120 -16.45 -1.95 -27.24
C LYS A 120 -15.34 -2.85 -26.70
N MET A 121 -14.16 -2.29 -26.43
CA MET A 121 -13.03 -3.01 -25.88
C MET A 121 -13.34 -3.58 -24.48
N LEU A 122 -13.98 -2.81 -23.61
CA LEU A 122 -14.37 -3.24 -22.27
C LEU A 122 -15.42 -4.35 -22.32
N ASP A 123 -16.42 -4.24 -23.21
CA ASP A 123 -17.43 -5.27 -23.40
C ASP A 123 -16.80 -6.57 -23.93
N ASP A 124 -15.85 -6.46 -24.85
CA ASP A 124 -15.15 -7.62 -25.41
C ASP A 124 -14.28 -8.34 -24.35
N VAL A 125 -13.54 -7.61 -23.53
CA VAL A 125 -12.64 -8.17 -22.52
C VAL A 125 -13.40 -8.68 -21.29
N PHE A 126 -14.33 -7.90 -20.77
CA PHE A 126 -14.95 -8.14 -19.46
C PHE A 126 -16.41 -8.62 -19.55
N GLY A 127 -17.03 -8.55 -20.72
CA GLY A 127 -18.45 -8.90 -20.90
C GLY A 127 -18.79 -10.33 -20.47
N ALA A 128 -17.87 -11.28 -20.64
CA ALA A 128 -18.05 -12.68 -20.26
C ALA A 128 -17.84 -12.95 -18.76
N LEU A 129 -17.39 -11.97 -17.96
CA LEU A 129 -17.24 -12.14 -16.51
C LEU A 129 -18.61 -12.27 -15.82
N PRO A 130 -18.69 -12.99 -14.70
CA PRO A 130 -19.88 -13.05 -13.86
C PRO A 130 -20.40 -11.65 -13.49
N ALA A 131 -21.72 -11.51 -13.36
CA ALA A 131 -22.31 -10.22 -12.97
C ALA A 131 -21.93 -9.81 -11.54
N LYS A 132 -21.86 -10.78 -10.60
CA LYS A 132 -21.57 -10.57 -9.18
C LYS A 132 -20.42 -11.44 -8.72
N ALA A 133 -19.55 -10.86 -7.90
CA ALA A 133 -18.51 -11.59 -7.21
C ALA A 133 -19.07 -12.29 -5.96
N GLU A 134 -18.53 -13.46 -5.65
CA GLU A 134 -18.83 -14.22 -4.44
C GLU A 134 -17.69 -14.06 -3.44
N LEU A 135 -17.61 -12.90 -2.82
CA LEU A 135 -16.55 -12.56 -1.87
C LEU A 135 -16.93 -12.99 -0.45
N THR A 136 -15.97 -13.56 0.27
CA THR A 136 -16.11 -13.78 1.70
C THR A 136 -16.06 -12.44 2.43
N PRO A 137 -17.08 -12.10 3.25
CA PRO A 137 -17.07 -10.86 4.01
C PRO A 137 -15.84 -10.78 4.95
N VAL A 138 -15.23 -9.62 5.02
CA VAL A 138 -14.14 -9.32 5.94
C VAL A 138 -14.64 -8.27 6.93
N ALA A 139 -14.51 -8.54 8.22
CA ALA A 139 -14.93 -7.61 9.26
C ALA A 139 -14.02 -6.38 9.29
N LYS A 140 -14.55 -5.23 9.72
CA LYS A 140 -13.71 -4.09 10.09
C LYS A 140 -12.87 -4.43 11.31
N PHE A 141 -11.66 -3.92 11.37
CA PHE A 141 -10.73 -4.17 12.45
C PHE A 141 -10.11 -2.87 12.94
N THR A 142 -10.08 -2.69 14.25
CA THR A 142 -9.37 -1.60 14.90
C THR A 142 -8.20 -2.19 15.67
N LEU A 143 -7.00 -1.67 15.44
CA LEU A 143 -5.82 -2.10 16.19
C LEU A 143 -6.00 -1.77 17.67
N ALA A 144 -5.61 -2.71 18.53
CA ALA A 144 -5.64 -2.48 19.96
C ALA A 144 -4.45 -1.63 20.41
N ASP A 145 -4.71 -0.65 21.25
CA ASP A 145 -3.73 0.28 21.81
C ASP A 145 -2.94 -0.35 22.98
N LYS A 146 -2.27 -1.49 22.73
CA LYS A 146 -1.68 -2.28 23.83
C LYS A 146 -0.15 -2.22 23.93
N GLY A 147 0.53 -1.42 23.12
CA GLY A 147 1.97 -1.24 23.22
C GLY A 147 2.77 -2.55 23.18
N GLN A 148 2.42 -3.48 22.30
CA GLN A 148 3.09 -4.79 22.20
C GLN A 148 4.47 -4.65 21.56
N GLN A 149 5.43 -5.45 22.03
CA GLN A 149 6.77 -5.53 21.46
C GLN A 149 7.15 -7.00 21.28
N LYS A 150 7.78 -7.31 20.13
CA LYS A 150 8.35 -8.62 19.81
C LYS A 150 9.78 -8.45 19.33
N VAL A 151 10.71 -9.15 19.97
CA VAL A 151 12.11 -9.22 19.53
C VAL A 151 12.32 -10.57 18.86
N ILE A 152 13.01 -10.56 17.72
CA ILE A 152 13.35 -11.75 16.94
C ILE A 152 14.86 -11.74 16.76
N GLU A 153 15.52 -12.74 17.33
CA GLU A 153 16.95 -12.90 17.19
C GLU A 153 17.30 -13.46 15.82
N MET A 154 18.19 -12.79 15.10
CA MET A 154 18.69 -13.20 13.79
C MET A 154 20.19 -12.91 13.69
N GLN A 155 20.95 -13.80 13.07
CA GLN A 155 22.37 -13.61 12.79
C GLN A 155 22.53 -12.76 11.51
N VAL A 156 22.37 -11.45 11.66
CA VAL A 156 22.40 -10.48 10.56
C VAL A 156 23.28 -9.26 10.92
N PRO A 157 23.88 -8.60 9.93
CA PRO A 157 24.78 -7.46 10.19
C PRO A 157 24.04 -6.18 10.60
N GLN A 158 22.74 -6.11 10.36
CA GLN A 158 21.90 -4.96 10.67
C GLN A 158 20.61 -5.40 11.35
N SER A 159 20.21 -4.64 12.36
CA SER A 159 18.89 -4.78 12.99
C SER A 159 17.86 -3.93 12.27
N VAL A 160 16.65 -4.46 12.18
CA VAL A 160 15.48 -3.79 11.64
C VAL A 160 14.42 -3.67 12.73
N ALA A 161 13.82 -2.49 12.86
CA ALA A 161 12.62 -2.31 13.66
C ALA A 161 11.47 -1.83 12.78
N VAL A 162 10.31 -2.48 12.94
CA VAL A 162 9.02 -2.04 12.36
C VAL A 162 8.12 -1.64 13.52
N PHE A 163 7.49 -0.48 13.41
CA PHE A 163 6.58 0.05 14.41
C PHE A 163 5.28 0.52 13.75
N GLY A 164 4.23 0.64 14.54
CA GLY A 164 2.97 1.17 14.02
C GLY A 164 1.84 1.08 15.03
N MET A 165 0.73 1.71 14.69
CA MET A 165 -0.50 1.78 15.47
C MET A 165 -1.72 1.95 14.56
N GLY A 166 -2.92 1.97 15.14
CA GLY A 166 -4.13 2.36 14.42
C GLY A 166 -4.04 3.78 13.88
N ALA A 167 -4.71 4.03 12.77
CA ALA A 167 -4.73 5.34 12.12
C ALA A 167 -6.11 5.69 11.57
N ILE A 168 -6.19 6.84 10.94
CA ILE A 168 -7.37 7.44 10.35
C ILE A 168 -7.71 6.79 9.02
N ALA A 169 -8.97 6.42 8.81
CA ALA A 169 -9.45 5.82 7.57
C ALA A 169 -9.40 6.81 6.40
N ARG A 170 -9.32 6.30 5.16
CA ARG A 170 -9.16 7.15 3.96
C ARG A 170 -10.27 8.19 3.77
N LYS A 171 -11.50 7.87 4.15
CA LYS A 171 -12.67 8.75 4.01
C LYS A 171 -12.96 9.60 5.27
N ASP A 172 -12.12 9.52 6.26
CA ASP A 172 -12.25 10.35 7.45
C ASP A 172 -11.97 11.82 7.11
N PRO A 173 -12.71 12.78 7.65
CA PRO A 173 -12.46 14.23 7.44
C PRO A 173 -11.04 14.64 7.82
N ASP A 174 -10.45 14.00 8.81
CA ASP A 174 -9.10 14.27 9.29
C ASP A 174 -7.98 13.60 8.48
N PHE A 175 -8.33 12.80 7.48
CA PHE A 175 -7.32 12.08 6.69
C PHE A 175 -6.28 13.01 6.06
N MET A 176 -6.70 14.19 5.56
CA MET A 176 -5.75 15.10 4.91
C MET A 176 -4.78 15.72 5.94
N ALA A 177 -5.24 15.99 7.13
CA ALA A 177 -4.39 16.44 8.23
C ALA A 177 -3.39 15.35 8.64
N ALA A 178 -3.85 14.12 8.82
CA ALA A 178 -2.98 12.98 9.11
C ALA A 178 -1.96 12.71 7.99
N PHE A 179 -2.36 12.87 6.73
CA PHE A 179 -1.48 12.71 5.58
C PHE A 179 -0.35 13.75 5.56
N ILE A 180 -0.67 15.03 5.84
CA ILE A 180 0.34 16.09 5.94
C ILE A 180 1.23 15.88 7.15
N LEU A 181 0.66 15.51 8.31
CA LEU A 181 1.41 15.20 9.52
C LEU A 181 2.42 14.07 9.29
N ASN A 182 1.98 12.98 8.66
CA ASN A 182 2.87 11.87 8.30
C ASN A 182 3.97 12.33 7.32
N HIS A 183 3.65 13.18 6.34
CA HIS A 183 4.65 13.73 5.43
C HIS A 183 5.74 14.48 6.19
N ILE A 184 5.38 15.32 7.16
CA ILE A 184 6.33 16.06 8.00
C ILE A 184 7.14 15.08 8.87
N LEU A 185 6.49 14.08 9.46
CA LEU A 185 7.10 13.18 10.42
C LEU A 185 8.12 12.22 9.78
N GLY A 186 7.70 11.42 8.78
CA GLY A 186 8.57 10.39 8.19
C GLY A 186 8.28 10.07 6.72
N GLY A 187 7.19 10.62 6.15
CA GLY A 187 6.78 10.36 4.76
C GLY A 187 7.43 11.30 3.74
N GLY A 188 8.06 12.38 4.16
CA GLY A 188 8.68 13.40 3.29
C GLY A 188 10.12 13.09 2.85
N GLY A 189 10.58 11.85 3.03
CA GLY A 189 11.94 11.46 2.70
C GLY A 189 12.98 12.26 3.51
N PHE A 190 14.01 12.78 2.87
CA PHE A 190 15.09 13.51 3.54
C PHE A 190 14.64 14.77 4.28
N ALA A 191 13.52 15.37 3.90
CA ALA A 191 12.99 16.56 4.55
C ALA A 191 12.13 16.24 5.81
N SER A 192 11.96 14.97 6.16
CA SER A 192 11.14 14.55 7.30
C SER A 192 11.88 14.64 8.64
N LYS A 193 11.13 14.82 9.72
CA LYS A 193 11.69 14.93 11.08
C LYS A 193 12.42 13.66 11.53
N LEU A 194 11.92 12.49 11.19
CA LEU A 194 12.61 11.24 11.51
C LEU A 194 13.97 11.15 10.80
N MET A 195 14.06 11.55 9.53
CA MET A 195 15.34 11.58 8.83
C MET A 195 16.28 12.62 9.40
N GLU A 196 15.79 13.81 9.74
CA GLU A 196 16.57 14.86 10.42
C GLU A 196 17.16 14.35 11.74
N GLU A 197 16.33 13.77 12.61
CA GLU A 197 16.72 13.38 13.97
C GLU A 197 17.58 12.10 14.02
N VAL A 198 17.24 11.09 13.23
CA VAL A 198 17.91 9.78 13.30
C VAL A 198 19.15 9.75 12.42
N ARG A 199 19.04 10.28 11.18
CA ARG A 199 20.11 10.22 10.20
C ARG A 199 21.04 11.44 10.26
N GLU A 200 20.50 12.65 10.05
CA GLU A 200 21.35 13.83 9.83
C GLU A 200 22.04 14.28 11.11
N LYS A 201 21.32 14.38 12.20
CA LYS A 201 21.87 14.85 13.48
C LYS A 201 22.69 13.81 14.23
N ARG A 202 22.38 12.52 14.04
CA ARG A 202 22.98 11.45 14.89
C ARG A 202 23.71 10.37 14.11
N GLY A 203 23.53 10.28 12.80
CA GLY A 203 24.17 9.27 11.97
C GLY A 203 23.78 7.81 12.32
N LEU A 204 22.63 7.63 12.99
CA LEU A 204 22.23 6.33 13.51
C LEU A 204 21.77 5.37 12.42
N ALA A 205 21.05 5.85 11.41
CA ALA A 205 20.54 5.01 10.35
C ALA A 205 20.65 5.68 8.98
N TYR A 206 20.77 4.88 7.92
CA TYR A 206 20.74 5.39 6.55
C TYR A 206 19.33 5.83 6.14
N SER A 207 18.32 5.11 6.61
CA SER A 207 16.92 5.40 6.28
C SER A 207 16.02 5.09 7.49
N VAL A 208 15.09 6.00 7.72
CA VAL A 208 13.96 5.87 8.64
C VAL A 208 12.75 6.51 7.99
N TYR A 209 11.59 5.90 8.11
CA TYR A 209 10.39 6.36 7.41
C TYR A 209 9.12 6.04 8.19
N SER A 210 8.05 6.75 7.84
CA SER A 210 6.69 6.40 8.24
C SER A 210 5.70 6.59 7.09
N TYR A 211 4.57 5.90 7.16
CA TYR A 211 3.51 5.98 6.16
C TYR A 211 2.14 5.70 6.77
N LEU A 212 1.10 6.21 6.10
CA LEU A 212 -0.29 5.83 6.35
C LEU A 212 -0.70 4.75 5.36
N GLN A 213 -1.32 3.69 5.85
CA GLN A 213 -1.90 2.64 5.02
C GLN A 213 -3.38 2.48 5.36
N PRO A 214 -4.26 3.15 4.63
CA PRO A 214 -5.70 2.97 4.78
C PRO A 214 -6.13 1.73 4.00
N PHE A 215 -6.19 0.59 4.69
CA PHE A 215 -6.83 -0.61 4.16
C PHE A 215 -8.34 -0.44 4.09
N ARG A 216 -9.02 -1.28 3.34
CA ARG A 216 -10.49 -1.28 3.25
C ARG A 216 -11.17 -1.56 4.59
N HIS A 217 -10.57 -2.39 5.43
CA HIS A 217 -11.15 -2.86 6.69
C HIS A 217 -10.38 -2.42 7.94
N ALA A 218 -9.30 -1.67 7.79
CA ALA A 218 -8.53 -1.09 8.87
C ALA A 218 -7.70 0.09 8.34
N ALA A 219 -7.16 0.91 9.23
CA ALA A 219 -6.17 1.91 8.86
C ALA A 219 -4.99 1.85 9.84
N ILE A 220 -3.78 1.98 9.34
CA ILE A 220 -2.57 2.00 10.15
C ILE A 220 -1.68 3.18 9.80
N PHE A 221 -1.01 3.68 10.83
CA PHE A 221 0.24 4.39 10.73
C PHE A 221 1.35 3.38 11.02
N ALA A 222 2.34 3.30 10.17
CA ALA A 222 3.47 2.39 10.36
C ALA A 222 4.76 3.04 9.88
N GLY A 223 5.88 2.51 10.32
CA GLY A 223 7.19 2.96 9.93
C GLY A 223 8.26 1.91 10.20
N GLY A 224 9.48 2.22 9.79
CA GLY A 224 10.60 1.33 10.00
C GLY A 224 11.93 2.06 10.01
N VAL A 225 12.92 1.39 10.58
CA VAL A 225 14.33 1.80 10.59
C VAL A 225 15.20 0.58 10.44
N ALA A 226 16.26 0.70 9.65
CA ALA A 226 17.33 -0.30 9.56
C ALA A 226 18.66 0.37 9.95
N THR A 227 19.41 -0.27 10.85
CA THR A 227 20.65 0.29 11.37
C THR A 227 21.59 -0.81 11.86
N LYS A 228 22.80 -0.42 12.26
CA LYS A 228 23.75 -1.34 12.92
C LYS A 228 23.16 -1.89 14.21
N ASN A 229 23.54 -3.12 14.57
CA ASN A 229 23.02 -3.79 15.75
C ASN A 229 23.22 -3.00 17.04
N GLU A 230 24.37 -2.36 17.20
CA GLU A 230 24.67 -1.50 18.36
C GLU A 230 23.87 -0.21 18.43
N SER A 231 23.30 0.26 17.31
CA SER A 231 22.58 1.53 17.22
C SER A 231 21.06 1.40 17.27
N ILE A 232 20.50 0.17 17.24
CA ILE A 232 19.05 -0.03 17.11
C ILE A 232 18.26 0.51 18.32
N SER A 233 18.75 0.28 19.53
CA SER A 233 18.07 0.76 20.74
C SER A 233 17.99 2.28 20.75
N GLN A 234 19.11 2.97 20.50
CA GLN A 234 19.16 4.42 20.41
C GLN A 234 18.26 4.96 19.29
N SER A 235 18.23 4.29 18.13
CA SER A 235 17.36 4.69 17.03
C SER A 235 15.88 4.61 17.42
N ILE A 236 15.46 3.54 18.11
CA ILE A 236 14.10 3.37 18.60
C ILE A 236 13.74 4.46 19.61
N ASP A 237 14.65 4.79 20.53
CA ASP A 237 14.43 5.83 21.54
C ASP A 237 14.28 7.22 20.91
N VAL A 238 15.09 7.55 19.91
CA VAL A 238 14.96 8.79 19.14
C VAL A 238 13.63 8.84 18.38
N ILE A 239 13.23 7.75 17.73
CA ILE A 239 11.93 7.67 17.04
C ILE A 239 10.78 7.87 18.02
N ARG A 240 10.79 7.19 19.17
CA ARG A 240 9.78 7.35 20.23
C ARG A 240 9.74 8.79 20.76
N GLY A 241 10.90 9.38 20.98
CA GLY A 241 11.02 10.77 21.41
C GLY A 241 10.39 11.74 20.40
N GLU A 242 10.63 11.53 19.11
CA GLU A 242 10.08 12.39 18.06
C GLU A 242 8.57 12.18 17.88
N LEU A 243 8.07 10.95 17.95
CA LEU A 243 6.63 10.66 17.98
C LEU A 243 5.94 11.37 19.16
N LYS A 244 6.54 11.26 20.35
CA LYS A 244 6.02 11.93 21.54
C LYS A 244 6.06 13.46 21.41
N ARG A 245 7.17 14.02 20.92
CA ARG A 245 7.28 15.47 20.67
C ARG A 245 6.19 15.95 19.70
N MET A 246 5.96 15.16 18.63
CA MET A 246 4.93 15.47 17.64
C MET A 246 3.52 15.44 18.25
N ALA A 247 3.24 14.47 19.12
CA ALA A 247 1.95 14.38 19.82
C ALA A 247 1.78 15.53 20.85
N ASP A 248 2.81 15.87 21.61
CA ASP A 248 2.73 16.88 22.68
C ASP A 248 2.73 18.33 22.14
N GLN A 249 3.53 18.61 21.13
CA GLN A 249 3.80 19.97 20.64
C GLN A 249 3.26 20.24 19.23
N GLY A 250 3.09 19.18 18.45
CA GLY A 250 2.78 19.26 17.01
C GLY A 250 3.97 19.71 16.16
N PRO A 251 3.77 19.88 14.86
CA PRO A 251 4.75 20.49 13.96
C PRO A 251 4.75 22.02 14.09
N SER A 252 5.79 22.67 13.56
CA SER A 252 5.84 24.13 13.45
C SER A 252 5.01 24.66 12.30
N VAL A 253 4.72 25.98 12.29
CA VAL A 253 4.09 26.66 11.14
C VAL A 253 4.94 26.47 9.89
N THR A 254 6.25 26.59 10.00
CA THR A 254 7.18 26.43 8.88
C THR A 254 7.14 25.00 8.31
N ASP A 255 7.02 23.97 9.15
CA ASP A 255 6.88 22.58 8.70
C ASP A 255 5.60 22.39 7.90
N LEU A 256 4.48 22.95 8.37
CA LEU A 256 3.20 22.91 7.66
C LEU A 256 3.28 23.62 6.29
N ASP A 257 3.83 24.83 6.26
CA ASP A 257 3.96 25.62 5.04
C ASP A 257 4.83 24.93 3.99
N ASN A 258 5.97 24.37 4.42
CA ASN A 258 6.85 23.62 3.54
C ASN A 258 6.19 22.35 3.01
N ALA A 259 5.51 21.60 3.87
CA ALA A 259 4.78 20.40 3.46
C ALA A 259 3.67 20.73 2.45
N LYS A 260 2.88 21.78 2.68
CA LYS A 260 1.85 22.23 1.73
C LYS A 260 2.45 22.63 0.38
N LYS A 261 3.49 23.48 0.37
CA LYS A 261 4.18 23.88 -0.85
C LYS A 261 4.66 22.69 -1.66
N TYR A 262 5.30 21.74 -1.01
CA TYR A 262 5.78 20.52 -1.66
C TYR A 262 4.64 19.66 -2.20
N LEU A 263 3.64 19.34 -1.36
CA LEU A 263 2.55 18.44 -1.70
C LEU A 263 1.66 19.01 -2.82
N ILE A 264 1.46 20.33 -2.85
CA ILE A 264 0.70 21.01 -3.91
C ILE A 264 1.54 21.13 -5.17
N GLY A 265 2.79 21.59 -5.06
CA GLY A 265 3.67 21.82 -6.22
C GLY A 265 4.09 20.55 -6.94
N SER A 266 4.28 19.45 -6.20
CA SER A 266 4.66 18.16 -6.80
C SER A 266 3.48 17.35 -7.37
N TYR A 267 2.24 17.72 -7.07
CA TYR A 267 1.07 16.94 -7.49
C TYR A 267 0.91 16.79 -9.01
N PRO A 268 1.09 17.84 -9.83
CA PRO A 268 1.02 17.70 -11.29
C PRO A 268 2.03 16.70 -11.88
N LEU A 269 3.19 16.50 -11.24
CA LEU A 269 4.21 15.55 -11.69
C LEU A 269 3.77 14.08 -11.59
N ARG A 270 2.64 13.83 -10.96
CA ARG A 270 2.01 12.49 -10.90
C ARG A 270 1.17 12.15 -12.12
N PHE A 271 1.06 13.08 -13.09
CA PHE A 271 0.23 12.97 -14.28
C PHE A 271 1.05 13.15 -15.58
N ASP A 272 2.35 12.91 -15.55
CA ASP A 272 3.27 13.15 -16.68
C ASP A 272 3.31 12.01 -17.71
N THR A 273 2.75 10.84 -17.39
CA THR A 273 2.65 9.69 -18.30
C THR A 273 1.27 9.04 -18.23
N ASN A 274 0.85 8.36 -19.31
CA ASN A 274 -0.41 7.60 -19.33
C ASN A 274 -0.51 6.60 -18.17
N ALA A 275 0.56 5.87 -17.88
CA ALA A 275 0.61 4.91 -16.78
C ALA A 275 0.40 5.58 -15.43
N LYS A 276 1.02 6.73 -15.16
CA LYS A 276 0.83 7.48 -13.93
C LYS A 276 -0.57 8.06 -13.83
N ILE A 277 -1.11 8.61 -14.91
CA ILE A 277 -2.49 9.12 -14.98
C ILE A 277 -3.46 7.97 -14.64
N ALA A 278 -3.32 6.83 -15.30
CA ALA A 278 -4.16 5.66 -15.06
C ALA A 278 -4.09 5.20 -13.59
N SER A 279 -2.89 5.12 -13.01
CA SER A 279 -2.70 4.73 -11.61
C SER A 279 -3.33 5.72 -10.63
N GLN A 280 -3.19 7.04 -10.85
CA GLN A 280 -3.83 8.05 -9.99
C GLN A 280 -5.36 7.95 -10.07
N LEU A 281 -5.92 7.88 -11.27
CA LEU A 281 -7.37 7.78 -11.47
C LEU A 281 -7.92 6.46 -10.89
N LEU A 282 -7.19 5.34 -11.03
CA LEU A 282 -7.60 4.07 -10.45
C LEU A 282 -7.61 4.14 -8.92
N GLY A 283 -6.59 4.73 -8.30
CA GLY A 283 -6.56 4.95 -6.85
C GLY A 283 -7.73 5.81 -6.35
N ILE A 284 -8.04 6.90 -7.05
CA ILE A 284 -9.21 7.76 -6.76
C ILE A 284 -10.52 6.96 -6.86
N LEU A 285 -10.65 6.15 -7.91
CA LEU A 285 -11.82 5.31 -8.13
C LEU A 285 -11.93 4.19 -7.09
N GLN A 286 -10.83 3.58 -6.67
CA GLN A 286 -10.80 2.54 -5.64
C GLN A 286 -11.27 3.06 -4.29
N GLU A 287 -10.88 4.27 -3.94
CA GLU A 287 -11.24 4.92 -2.68
C GLU A 287 -12.60 5.66 -2.75
N ASP A 288 -13.30 5.58 -3.89
CA ASP A 288 -14.58 6.28 -4.15
C ASP A 288 -14.52 7.76 -3.78
N LEU A 289 -13.48 8.48 -4.21
CA LEU A 289 -13.27 9.89 -3.88
C LEU A 289 -13.97 10.85 -4.85
N GLY A 290 -14.51 10.32 -5.96
CA GLY A 290 -15.06 11.11 -7.05
C GLY A 290 -14.02 11.56 -8.06
N ILE A 291 -14.42 11.69 -9.33
CA ILE A 291 -13.51 12.07 -10.41
C ILE A 291 -12.95 13.49 -10.23
N ASP A 292 -13.70 14.37 -9.60
CA ASP A 292 -13.33 15.74 -9.28
C ASP A 292 -12.29 15.86 -8.15
N TYR A 293 -11.91 14.76 -7.53
CA TYR A 293 -10.85 14.75 -6.52
C TYR A 293 -9.50 15.22 -7.09
N VAL A 294 -9.24 15.00 -8.38
CA VAL A 294 -8.03 15.51 -9.06
C VAL A 294 -7.92 17.02 -8.88
N ASP A 295 -9.01 17.76 -9.08
CA ASP A 295 -9.05 19.22 -8.97
C ASP A 295 -9.13 19.68 -7.51
N LYS A 296 -9.89 18.98 -6.68
CA LYS A 296 -10.15 19.36 -5.28
C LYS A 296 -8.97 19.09 -4.35
N ARG A 297 -8.11 18.12 -4.66
CA ARG A 297 -7.07 17.62 -3.75
C ARG A 297 -6.14 18.73 -3.24
N ASN A 298 -5.70 19.63 -4.10
CA ASN A 298 -4.79 20.71 -3.70
C ASN A 298 -5.46 21.74 -2.79
N ALA A 299 -6.75 22.03 -3.00
CA ALA A 299 -7.54 22.86 -2.10
C ALA A 299 -7.70 22.19 -0.72
N LEU A 300 -7.95 20.87 -0.67
CA LEU A 300 -8.01 20.12 0.58
C LEU A 300 -6.68 20.16 1.35
N VAL A 301 -5.54 20.04 0.68
CA VAL A 301 -4.21 20.21 1.31
C VAL A 301 -4.04 21.64 1.81
N GLY A 302 -4.42 22.64 1.02
CA GLY A 302 -4.32 24.06 1.38
C GLY A 302 -5.16 24.46 2.60
N ALA A 303 -6.33 23.83 2.76
CA ALA A 303 -7.26 24.12 3.84
C ALA A 303 -6.83 23.62 5.23
N VAL A 304 -5.94 22.62 5.32
CA VAL A 304 -5.49 22.07 6.61
C VAL A 304 -4.79 23.13 7.45
N THR A 305 -5.18 23.26 8.70
CA THR A 305 -4.61 24.22 9.66
C THR A 305 -3.56 23.57 10.59
N LEU A 306 -2.79 24.37 11.31
CA LEU A 306 -1.87 23.86 12.31
C LEU A 306 -2.61 23.17 13.47
N ASP A 307 -3.80 23.67 13.82
CA ASP A 307 -4.63 23.08 14.86
C ASP A 307 -5.17 21.70 14.45
N ASP A 308 -5.50 21.52 13.15
CA ASP A 308 -5.84 20.19 12.63
C ASP A 308 -4.67 19.21 12.79
N LEU A 309 -3.44 19.64 12.46
CA LEU A 309 -2.27 18.78 12.66
C LEU A 309 -2.03 18.43 14.12
N LYS A 310 -2.17 19.41 15.03
CA LYS A 310 -2.03 19.18 16.48
C LYS A 310 -3.12 18.27 17.03
N ARG A 311 -4.32 18.34 16.49
CA ARG A 311 -5.44 17.48 16.89
C ARG A 311 -5.22 16.04 16.47
N VAL A 312 -4.79 15.79 15.23
CA VAL A 312 -4.54 14.43 14.74
C VAL A 312 -3.22 13.82 15.22
N ALA A 313 -2.31 14.64 15.78
CA ALA A 313 -1.06 14.16 16.35
C ALA A 313 -1.25 13.53 17.74
N LYS A 314 -2.32 13.87 18.46
CA LYS A 314 -2.71 13.32 19.78
C LYS A 314 -3.40 11.96 19.64
#